data_bcaa07cc68c6eca9a17374c15db332f4
#
_entry.id   bcaa07cc68c6eca9a17374c15db332f4
#
_cell.length_a   1.000
_cell.length_b   1.000
_cell.length_c   1.000
_cell.angle_alpha   90.00
_cell.angle_beta   90.00
_cell.angle_gamma   90.00
#
_symmetry.space_group_name_H-M   'P 1'
#
loop_
_entity.id
_entity.type
_entity.pdbx_description
1 polymer ?
#
loop_
_entity_poly.entity_id
_entity_poly.type
_entity_poly.pdbx_seq_one_letter_code
_entity_poly.pdbx_strand_id
1 'polypeptide(L)'
;MIKHYFMQALSQLRQQPIIGVVNVLGTMLAIFLIMLVVMIQQVKVAPFPPESNRDRLLHVQGASIVRASTGNGIGNGGMSVQTAKECYKSLETPEAVSIYSGYAVTVPVSIPKKPAISSKLLQTDEAFWQIFNFTFIDGSPYDKAIFEAGQPVAVITESIARALFGMVTVVGKEFQLNYAPYRVIGVVKDVSTLANTAYSQIWIPYTSTDIAEDTWVHGHMGAMSVVILAYSQRDFAAIRQEAKKK
;
A
#
# COMPACT_ATOMS: atom_id res chain seq x y z
N MET A 1 33.80 -20.81 -41.60
CA MET A 1 32.63 -21.62 -41.24
C MET A 1 31.37 -20.79 -40.99
N ILE A 2 31.35 -19.78 -40.10
CA ILE A 2 30.15 -18.98 -39.77
C ILE A 2 29.51 -18.32 -41.02
N LYS A 3 30.31 -17.78 -41.95
CA LYS A 3 29.83 -17.16 -43.19
C LYS A 3 29.05 -18.13 -44.10
N HIS A 4 29.46 -19.41 -44.16
CA HIS A 4 28.75 -20.45 -44.94
C HIS A 4 27.37 -20.78 -44.31
N TYR A 5 27.30 -20.95 -42.98
CA TYR A 5 26.04 -21.21 -42.30
C TYR A 5 25.06 -20.05 -42.45
N PHE A 6 25.56 -18.80 -42.40
CA PHE A 6 24.73 -17.62 -42.61
C PHE A 6 24.17 -17.53 -44.04
N MET A 7 24.99 -17.81 -45.04
CA MET A 7 24.54 -17.82 -46.45
C MET A 7 23.56 -18.98 -46.71
N GLN A 8 23.75 -20.13 -46.11
CA GLN A 8 22.85 -21.28 -46.22
C GLN A 8 21.49 -20.98 -45.56
N ALA A 9 21.48 -20.37 -44.36
CA ALA A 9 20.26 -19.91 -43.70
C ALA A 9 19.49 -18.88 -44.52
N LEU A 10 20.20 -17.91 -45.13
CA LEU A 10 19.58 -16.89 -45.99
C LEU A 10 18.99 -17.52 -47.27
N SER A 11 19.64 -18.54 -47.83
CA SER A 11 19.15 -19.30 -49.02
C SER A 11 17.89 -20.09 -48.69
N GLN A 12 17.82 -20.73 -47.50
CA GLN A 12 16.62 -21.45 -47.01
C GLN A 12 15.45 -20.51 -46.79
N LEU A 13 15.67 -19.32 -46.20
CA LEU A 13 14.65 -18.29 -46.05
C LEU A 13 14.05 -17.82 -47.38
N ARG A 14 14.86 -17.74 -48.45
CA ARG A 14 14.40 -17.41 -49.81
C ARG A 14 13.62 -18.55 -50.48
N GLN A 15 13.93 -19.81 -50.19
CA GLN A 15 13.25 -20.96 -50.78
C GLN A 15 11.91 -21.25 -50.11
N GLN A 16 11.74 -20.90 -48.83
CA GLN A 16 10.50 -21.12 -48.06
C GLN A 16 10.08 -19.85 -47.33
N PRO A 17 9.59 -18.82 -48.04
CA PRO A 17 9.34 -17.51 -47.42
C PRO A 17 8.29 -17.56 -46.34
N ILE A 18 7.26 -18.40 -46.44
CA ILE A 18 6.21 -18.53 -45.42
C ILE A 18 6.76 -18.99 -44.08
N ILE A 19 7.64 -20.02 -44.07
CA ILE A 19 8.26 -20.53 -42.86
C ILE A 19 9.18 -19.48 -42.25
N GLY A 20 9.94 -18.76 -43.10
CA GLY A 20 10.78 -17.64 -42.65
C GLY A 20 9.98 -16.53 -41.97
N VAL A 21 8.89 -16.11 -42.57
CA VAL A 21 8.02 -15.08 -42.00
C VAL A 21 7.40 -15.53 -40.68
N VAL A 22 6.88 -16.78 -40.60
CA VAL A 22 6.30 -17.34 -39.37
C VAL A 22 7.33 -17.38 -38.23
N ASN A 23 8.57 -17.84 -38.53
CA ASN A 23 9.64 -17.89 -37.53
C ASN A 23 10.05 -16.49 -37.05
N VAL A 24 10.17 -15.50 -37.94
CA VAL A 24 10.51 -14.11 -37.56
C VAL A 24 9.38 -13.49 -36.74
N LEU A 25 8.13 -13.65 -37.14
CA LEU A 25 6.99 -13.16 -36.41
C LEU A 25 6.87 -13.83 -35.03
N GLY A 26 7.08 -15.15 -34.95
CA GLY A 26 7.07 -15.90 -33.71
C GLY A 26 8.14 -15.45 -32.71
N THR A 27 9.38 -15.29 -33.19
CA THR A 27 10.48 -14.79 -32.35
C THR A 27 10.28 -13.34 -31.95
N MET A 28 9.78 -12.49 -32.84
CA MET A 28 9.45 -11.08 -32.56
C MET A 28 8.38 -10.99 -31.47
N LEU A 29 7.31 -11.79 -31.58
CA LEU A 29 6.24 -11.85 -30.57
C LEU A 29 6.77 -12.36 -29.24
N ALA A 30 7.60 -13.41 -29.23
CA ALA A 30 8.19 -13.96 -28.00
C ALA A 30 9.05 -12.91 -27.27
N ILE A 31 9.93 -12.22 -28.00
CA ILE A 31 10.76 -11.15 -27.44
C ILE A 31 9.90 -10.01 -26.91
N PHE A 32 8.88 -9.59 -27.66
CA PHE A 32 7.94 -8.55 -27.24
C PHE A 32 7.24 -8.92 -25.93
N LEU A 33 6.73 -10.14 -25.80
CA LEU A 33 6.06 -10.62 -24.59
C LEU A 33 7.03 -10.66 -23.39
N ILE A 34 8.26 -11.12 -23.59
CA ILE A 34 9.29 -11.12 -22.54
C ILE A 34 9.58 -9.68 -22.08
N MET A 35 9.78 -8.75 -23.02
CA MET A 35 10.02 -7.35 -22.66
C MET A 35 8.85 -6.72 -21.93
N LEU A 36 7.61 -7.05 -22.33
CA LEU A 36 6.39 -6.59 -21.68
C LEU A 36 6.32 -7.10 -20.22
N VAL A 37 6.61 -8.38 -19.99
CA VAL A 37 6.65 -8.96 -18.63
C VAL A 37 7.74 -8.28 -17.78
N VAL A 38 8.93 -8.06 -18.33
CA VAL A 38 10.02 -7.36 -17.63
C VAL A 38 9.62 -5.93 -17.28
N MET A 39 9.01 -5.18 -18.21
CA MET A 39 8.51 -3.83 -17.94
C MET A 39 7.47 -3.81 -16.81
N ILE A 40 6.48 -4.72 -16.84
CA ILE A 40 5.46 -4.81 -15.80
C ILE A 40 6.12 -5.09 -14.45
N GLN A 41 7.10 -5.99 -14.38
CA GLN A 41 7.83 -6.28 -13.14
C GLN A 41 8.63 -5.07 -12.66
N GLN A 42 9.32 -4.36 -13.54
CA GLN A 42 10.07 -3.16 -13.18
C GLN A 42 9.14 -2.07 -12.60
N VAL A 43 7.99 -1.82 -13.24
CA VAL A 43 7.01 -0.83 -12.75
C VAL A 43 6.45 -1.21 -11.39
N LYS A 44 6.23 -2.52 -11.11
CA LYS A 44 5.73 -2.99 -9.81
C LYS A 44 6.75 -2.82 -8.68
N VAL A 45 8.04 -2.89 -8.97
CA VAL A 45 9.13 -2.86 -7.97
C VAL A 45 9.76 -1.46 -7.86
N ALA A 46 9.64 -0.64 -8.90
CA ALA A 46 10.23 0.69 -8.92
C ALA A 46 9.74 1.57 -7.76
N PRO A 47 10.66 2.28 -7.08
CA PRO A 47 10.29 3.26 -6.08
C PRO A 47 9.64 4.47 -6.75
N PHE A 48 8.41 4.80 -6.35
CA PHE A 48 7.71 6.01 -6.79
C PHE A 48 6.83 6.57 -5.66
N PRO A 49 6.59 7.88 -5.62
CA PRO A 49 5.73 8.49 -4.60
C PRO A 49 4.30 7.90 -4.61
N PRO A 50 3.73 7.63 -3.40
CA PRO A 50 4.30 7.88 -2.08
C PRO A 50 5.26 6.80 -1.56
N GLU A 51 5.41 5.65 -2.22
CA GLU A 51 6.23 4.52 -1.80
C GLU A 51 7.68 4.62 -2.32
N SER A 52 8.32 5.77 -2.15
CA SER A 52 9.69 6.00 -2.63
C SER A 52 10.75 5.12 -1.95
N ASN A 53 10.43 4.57 -0.79
CA ASN A 53 11.33 3.73 0.03
C ASN A 53 11.02 2.23 -0.08
N ARG A 54 10.39 1.76 -1.18
CA ARG A 54 9.95 0.37 -1.34
C ARG A 54 11.03 -0.67 -1.03
N ASP A 55 12.25 -0.39 -1.39
CA ASP A 55 13.41 -1.27 -1.18
C ASP A 55 13.80 -1.41 0.30
N ARG A 56 13.34 -0.51 1.17
CA ARG A 56 13.59 -0.49 2.62
C ARG A 56 12.37 -0.85 3.47
N LEU A 57 11.26 -1.21 2.83
CA LEU A 57 10.02 -1.55 3.52
C LEU A 57 9.93 -3.05 3.82
N LEU A 58 9.55 -3.37 5.05
CA LEU A 58 9.08 -4.69 5.46
C LEU A 58 7.58 -4.63 5.75
N HIS A 59 6.83 -5.52 5.13
CA HIS A 59 5.38 -5.62 5.30
C HIS A 59 5.03 -6.82 6.17
N VAL A 60 4.31 -6.58 7.26
CA VAL A 60 3.72 -7.61 8.11
C VAL A 60 2.21 -7.56 7.90
N GLN A 61 1.74 -8.39 6.99
CA GLN A 61 0.34 -8.38 6.56
C GLN A 61 -0.59 -9.15 7.49
N GLY A 62 -0.03 -9.99 8.36
CA GLY A 62 -0.82 -10.77 9.29
C GLY A 62 0.00 -11.60 10.26
N ALA A 63 -0.70 -12.23 11.19
CA ALA A 63 -0.17 -13.14 12.17
C ALA A 63 -0.87 -14.48 12.09
N SER A 64 -0.18 -15.53 12.54
CA SER A 64 -0.77 -16.84 12.75
C SER A 64 -0.71 -17.15 14.24
N ILE A 65 -1.86 -17.50 14.83
CA ILE A 65 -1.93 -17.90 16.22
C ILE A 65 -1.98 -19.43 16.27
N VAL A 66 -1.08 -20.02 17.03
CA VAL A 66 -0.99 -21.46 17.25
C VAL A 66 -1.24 -21.78 18.70
N ARG A 67 -1.91 -22.92 18.98
CA ARG A 67 -2.08 -23.42 20.34
C ARG A 67 -0.76 -24.00 20.84
N ALA A 68 -0.22 -23.46 21.90
CA ALA A 68 1.07 -23.89 22.46
C ALA A 68 1.11 -25.40 22.81
N SER A 69 -0.02 -25.95 23.27
CA SER A 69 -0.10 -27.39 23.69
C SER A 69 -0.08 -28.37 22.52
N THR A 70 -0.53 -27.99 21.34
CA THR A 70 -0.70 -28.91 20.20
C THR A 70 0.04 -28.47 18.95
N GLY A 71 0.54 -27.23 18.89
CA GLY A 71 1.11 -26.63 17.69
C GLY A 71 0.10 -26.36 16.55
N ASN A 72 -1.19 -26.64 16.78
CA ASN A 72 -2.22 -26.45 15.76
C ASN A 72 -2.59 -24.98 15.63
N GLY A 73 -2.72 -24.49 14.38
CA GLY A 73 -3.20 -23.14 14.10
C GLY A 73 -4.65 -22.97 14.55
N ILE A 74 -4.94 -21.86 15.23
CA ILE A 74 -6.29 -21.47 15.65
C ILE A 74 -6.78 -20.21 14.96
N GLY A 75 -5.90 -19.44 14.35
CA GLY A 75 -6.23 -18.24 13.59
C GLY A 75 -5.11 -17.83 12.66
N ASN A 76 -5.49 -17.25 11.51
CA ASN A 76 -4.58 -16.66 10.55
C ASN A 76 -5.25 -15.43 9.92
N GLY A 77 -4.57 -14.29 9.89
CA GLY A 77 -5.13 -13.04 9.36
C GLY A 77 -4.44 -11.81 9.90
N GLY A 78 -5.09 -10.66 9.81
CA GLY A 78 -4.60 -9.42 10.38
C GLY A 78 -4.50 -9.51 11.91
N MET A 79 -3.78 -8.59 12.52
CA MET A 79 -3.57 -8.55 13.96
C MET A 79 -4.40 -7.43 14.61
N SER A 80 -4.63 -7.54 15.92
CA SER A 80 -5.23 -6.46 16.69
C SER A 80 -4.26 -5.28 16.83
N VAL A 81 -4.79 -4.09 17.11
CA VAL A 81 -3.96 -2.91 17.40
C VAL A 81 -3.01 -3.20 18.58
N GLN A 82 -3.50 -3.91 19.61
CA GLN A 82 -2.70 -4.25 20.78
C GLN A 82 -1.51 -5.15 20.38
N THR A 83 -1.77 -6.25 19.68
CA THR A 83 -0.71 -7.16 19.20
C THR A 83 0.29 -6.43 18.30
N ALA A 84 -0.20 -5.57 17.38
CA ALA A 84 0.67 -4.79 16.52
C ALA A 84 1.57 -3.82 17.31
N LYS A 85 1.04 -3.17 18.35
CA LYS A 85 1.81 -2.30 19.24
C LYS A 85 2.85 -3.06 20.04
N GLU A 86 2.47 -4.16 20.69
CA GLU A 86 3.35 -4.95 21.55
C GLU A 86 4.50 -5.60 20.77
N CYS A 87 4.20 -6.18 19.61
CA CYS A 87 5.19 -6.91 18.82
C CYS A 87 6.07 -6.02 17.94
N TYR A 88 5.58 -4.85 17.49
CA TYR A 88 6.28 -4.09 16.43
C TYR A 88 6.56 -2.63 16.79
N LYS A 89 5.68 -1.89 17.50
CA LYS A 89 5.97 -0.50 17.89
C LYS A 89 7.10 -0.40 18.92
N SER A 90 7.40 -1.48 19.62
CA SER A 90 8.48 -1.57 20.62
C SER A 90 9.84 -1.96 20.01
N LEU A 91 9.97 -2.10 18.69
CA LEU A 91 11.23 -2.40 18.01
C LEU A 91 12.12 -1.16 18.00
N GLU A 92 13.41 -1.36 18.27
CA GLU A 92 14.42 -0.30 18.31
C GLU A 92 15.26 -0.22 17.03
N THR A 93 15.37 -1.34 16.30
CA THR A 93 16.21 -1.42 15.09
C THR A 93 15.66 -0.62 13.91
N PRO A 94 14.33 -0.55 13.65
CA PRO A 94 13.82 0.16 12.48
C PRO A 94 13.84 1.68 12.63
N GLU A 95 13.86 2.40 11.50
CA GLU A 95 13.72 3.86 11.42
C GLU A 95 12.32 4.31 11.84
N ALA A 96 11.29 3.62 11.37
CA ALA A 96 9.89 3.88 11.73
C ALA A 96 9.03 2.62 11.59
N VAL A 97 7.96 2.55 12.39
CA VAL A 97 6.95 1.49 12.33
C VAL A 97 5.57 2.12 12.30
N SER A 98 4.75 1.75 11.32
CA SER A 98 3.37 2.21 11.21
C SER A 98 2.39 1.05 11.24
N ILE A 99 1.28 1.26 11.95
CA ILE A 99 0.13 0.36 12.02
C ILE A 99 -0.98 0.96 11.16
N TYR A 100 -1.56 0.16 10.29
CA TYR A 100 -2.62 0.60 9.38
C TYR A 100 -3.65 -0.52 9.16
N SER A 101 -4.87 -0.18 8.73
CA SER A 101 -5.84 -1.19 8.30
C SER A 101 -5.28 -1.94 7.09
N GLY A 102 -5.24 -3.25 7.14
CA GLY A 102 -4.49 -4.09 6.17
C GLY A 102 -4.90 -3.92 4.72
N TYR A 103 -6.04 -3.28 4.47
CA TYR A 103 -6.55 -2.94 3.14
C TYR A 103 -7.49 -1.74 3.19
N ALA A 104 -7.56 -1.01 2.07
CA ALA A 104 -8.49 0.09 1.92
C ALA A 104 -9.91 -0.42 1.67
N VAL A 105 -10.84 -0.04 2.53
CA VAL A 105 -12.27 -0.36 2.40
C VAL A 105 -12.99 0.66 1.53
N THR A 106 -14.08 0.26 0.88
CA THR A 106 -14.91 1.18 0.11
C THR A 106 -16.04 1.71 1.00
N VAL A 107 -16.12 3.02 1.15
CA VAL A 107 -17.13 3.69 1.99
C VAL A 107 -17.83 4.82 1.23
N PRO A 108 -19.08 5.14 1.58
CA PRO A 108 -19.76 6.30 1.04
C PRO A 108 -19.21 7.60 1.67
N VAL A 109 -19.01 8.61 0.83
CA VAL A 109 -18.65 9.97 1.25
C VAL A 109 -19.59 10.98 0.62
N SER A 110 -19.99 11.99 1.37
CA SER A 110 -20.92 13.01 0.88
C SER A 110 -20.75 14.35 1.59
N ILE A 111 -21.29 15.37 1.00
CA ILE A 111 -21.55 16.66 1.66
C ILE A 111 -23.05 16.97 1.57
N PRO A 112 -23.58 17.86 2.44
CA PRO A 112 -24.99 18.23 2.38
C PRO A 112 -25.42 18.62 0.97
N LYS A 113 -26.59 18.16 0.55
CA LYS A 113 -27.22 18.45 -0.76
C LYS A 113 -26.49 17.88 -1.99
N LYS A 114 -25.51 17.01 -1.81
CA LYS A 114 -24.90 16.25 -2.94
C LYS A 114 -25.07 14.75 -2.74
N PRO A 115 -25.16 13.98 -3.84
CA PRO A 115 -25.21 12.54 -3.74
C PRO A 115 -23.90 11.99 -3.14
N ALA A 116 -23.99 10.86 -2.46
CA ALA A 116 -22.83 10.17 -1.95
C ALA A 116 -22.00 9.56 -3.10
N ILE A 117 -20.70 9.60 -2.99
CA ILE A 117 -19.75 8.93 -3.88
C ILE A 117 -19.03 7.82 -3.11
N SER A 118 -18.65 6.75 -3.79
CA SER A 118 -17.85 5.68 -3.20
C SER A 118 -16.37 6.04 -3.24
N SER A 119 -15.68 5.90 -2.10
CA SER A 119 -14.26 6.20 -1.98
C SER A 119 -13.52 5.13 -1.20
N LYS A 120 -12.23 4.98 -1.45
CA LYS A 120 -11.34 4.09 -0.70
C LYS A 120 -10.86 4.81 0.56
N LEU A 121 -11.05 4.15 1.70
CA LEU A 121 -10.63 4.60 3.02
C LEU A 121 -9.54 3.70 3.57
N LEU A 122 -8.45 4.28 4.04
CA LEU A 122 -7.40 3.61 4.80
C LEU A 122 -7.29 4.26 6.18
N GLN A 123 -7.23 3.45 7.23
CA GLN A 123 -7.05 3.92 8.59
C GLN A 123 -5.59 3.69 8.99
N THR A 124 -4.92 4.74 9.50
CA THR A 124 -3.48 4.69 9.76
C THR A 124 -3.12 5.36 11.09
N ASP A 125 -1.88 5.18 11.52
CA ASP A 125 -1.30 5.99 12.59
C ASP A 125 -0.53 7.20 12.02
N GLU A 126 0.04 8.00 12.90
CA GLU A 126 0.84 9.18 12.55
C GLU A 126 2.16 8.85 11.87
N ALA A 127 2.76 7.69 12.19
CA ALA A 127 4.03 7.26 11.62
C ALA A 127 3.91 6.90 10.13
N PHE A 128 2.70 6.63 9.63
CA PHE A 128 2.42 6.37 8.22
C PHE A 128 2.96 7.49 7.32
N TRP A 129 2.81 8.73 7.75
CA TRP A 129 3.23 9.91 7.00
C TRP A 129 4.76 10.12 6.98
N GLN A 130 5.50 9.50 7.90
CA GLN A 130 6.95 9.49 7.91
C GLN A 130 7.52 8.44 6.96
N ILE A 131 6.82 7.31 6.81
CA ILE A 131 7.24 6.17 5.98
C ILE A 131 6.98 6.47 4.50
N PHE A 132 5.84 7.12 4.20
CA PHE A 132 5.37 7.37 2.84
C PHE A 132 5.46 8.84 2.46
N ASN A 133 6.07 9.11 1.31
CA ASN A 133 6.32 10.45 0.79
C ASN A 133 5.14 10.99 -0.01
N PHE A 134 4.09 11.45 0.67
CA PHE A 134 2.96 12.08 0.01
C PHE A 134 3.27 13.51 -0.43
N THR A 135 2.73 13.92 -1.58
CA THR A 135 2.80 15.31 -2.04
C THR A 135 1.54 16.04 -1.60
N PHE A 136 1.64 16.87 -0.58
CA PHE A 136 0.54 17.72 -0.14
C PHE A 136 0.35 18.91 -1.08
N ILE A 137 -0.91 19.20 -1.42
CA ILE A 137 -1.35 20.36 -2.20
C ILE A 137 -1.84 21.46 -1.26
N ASP A 138 -2.51 21.06 -0.17
CA ASP A 138 -3.08 21.95 0.83
C ASP A 138 -3.02 21.26 2.20
N GLY A 139 -2.75 22.02 3.27
CA GLY A 139 -2.68 21.51 4.63
C GLY A 139 -1.50 20.60 4.93
N SER A 140 -1.70 19.70 5.90
CA SER A 140 -0.66 18.80 6.42
C SER A 140 -1.26 17.47 6.91
N PRO A 141 -0.43 16.42 7.15
CA PRO A 141 -0.89 15.20 7.79
C PRO A 141 -1.28 15.44 9.25
N TYR A 142 -2.03 14.49 9.84
CA TYR A 142 -2.23 14.49 11.29
C TYR A 142 -0.93 14.07 12.00
N ASP A 143 -0.70 14.73 13.12
CA ASP A 143 0.40 14.45 14.02
C ASP A 143 0.00 13.49 15.15
N LYS A 144 0.95 13.21 16.04
CA LYS A 144 0.74 12.35 17.19
C LYS A 144 -0.36 12.87 18.13
N ALA A 145 -0.46 14.19 18.35
CA ALA A 145 -1.46 14.77 19.24
C ALA A 145 -2.88 14.59 18.70
N ILE A 146 -3.08 14.83 17.42
CA ILE A 146 -4.37 14.60 16.72
C ILE A 146 -4.73 13.11 16.74
N PHE A 147 -3.74 12.25 16.48
CA PHE A 147 -3.91 10.81 16.48
C PHE A 147 -4.30 10.28 17.87
N GLU A 148 -3.57 10.64 18.93
CA GLU A 148 -3.87 10.20 20.31
C GLU A 148 -5.21 10.74 20.83
N ALA A 149 -5.61 11.93 20.41
CA ALA A 149 -6.90 12.51 20.76
C ALA A 149 -8.09 11.88 20.01
N GLY A 150 -7.85 10.96 19.06
CA GLY A 150 -8.91 10.33 18.27
C GLY A 150 -9.76 11.31 17.48
N GLN A 151 -9.17 12.43 17.02
CA GLN A 151 -9.94 13.47 16.35
C GLN A 151 -10.49 12.97 15.00
N PRO A 152 -11.76 13.27 14.65
CA PRO A 152 -12.36 12.90 13.37
C PRO A 152 -11.87 13.82 12.26
N VAL A 153 -10.62 13.61 11.83
CA VAL A 153 -9.97 14.37 10.76
C VAL A 153 -9.59 13.44 9.61
N ALA A 154 -9.46 14.00 8.42
CA ALA A 154 -9.13 13.25 7.24
C ALA A 154 -8.12 14.00 6.35
N VAL A 155 -7.21 13.24 5.74
CA VAL A 155 -6.45 13.64 4.56
C VAL A 155 -7.12 13.01 3.35
N ILE A 156 -7.37 13.79 2.30
CA ILE A 156 -8.08 13.34 1.11
C ILE A 156 -7.25 13.59 -0.16
N THR A 157 -7.54 12.86 -1.22
CA THR A 157 -6.92 13.11 -2.51
C THR A 157 -7.51 14.33 -3.21
N GLU A 158 -6.75 14.87 -4.17
CA GLU A 158 -7.18 15.97 -5.05
C GLU A 158 -8.50 15.62 -5.78
N SER A 159 -8.63 14.41 -6.28
CA SER A 159 -9.85 13.94 -6.98
C SER A 159 -11.08 13.96 -6.07
N ILE A 160 -10.96 13.53 -4.82
CA ILE A 160 -12.04 13.57 -3.82
C ILE A 160 -12.39 15.02 -3.45
N ALA A 161 -11.36 15.88 -3.24
CA ALA A 161 -11.59 17.30 -2.95
C ALA A 161 -12.38 17.98 -4.09
N ARG A 162 -12.03 17.73 -5.34
CA ARG A 162 -12.74 18.26 -6.52
C ARG A 162 -14.17 17.68 -6.64
N ALA A 163 -14.35 16.38 -6.42
CA ALA A 163 -15.65 15.73 -6.52
C ALA A 163 -16.64 16.25 -5.46
N LEU A 164 -16.20 16.40 -4.21
CA LEU A 164 -17.05 16.87 -3.12
C LEU A 164 -17.26 18.39 -3.17
N PHE A 165 -16.18 19.15 -3.29
CA PHE A 165 -16.21 20.61 -3.06
C PHE A 165 -16.02 21.46 -4.34
N GLY A 166 -15.61 20.84 -5.47
CA GLY A 166 -15.33 21.55 -6.72
C GLY A 166 -13.99 22.30 -6.75
N MET A 167 -13.19 22.18 -5.69
CA MET A 167 -11.88 22.86 -5.55
C MET A 167 -10.93 21.98 -4.74
N VAL A 168 -9.64 22.34 -4.70
CA VAL A 168 -8.60 21.60 -3.97
C VAL A 168 -8.24 22.24 -2.61
N THR A 169 -8.44 23.55 -2.46
CA THR A 169 -8.21 24.26 -1.19
C THR A 169 -9.43 24.10 -0.29
N VAL A 170 -9.43 23.01 0.49
CA VAL A 170 -10.60 22.58 1.27
C VAL A 170 -10.29 22.25 2.73
N VAL A 171 -9.09 22.58 3.19
CA VAL A 171 -8.71 22.42 4.60
C VAL A 171 -9.68 23.15 5.49
N GLY A 172 -10.12 22.52 6.58
CA GLY A 172 -11.11 23.02 7.51
C GLY A 172 -12.58 22.73 7.15
N LYS A 173 -12.87 22.31 5.91
CA LYS A 173 -14.23 21.91 5.51
C LYS A 173 -14.60 20.54 6.07
N GLU A 174 -15.90 20.38 6.34
CA GLU A 174 -16.47 19.14 6.85
C GLU A 174 -17.17 18.36 5.74
N PHE A 175 -17.14 17.04 5.86
CA PHE A 175 -17.87 16.11 4.99
C PHE A 175 -18.30 14.88 5.81
N GLN A 176 -19.23 14.11 5.26
CA GLN A 176 -19.67 12.85 5.84
C GLN A 176 -18.83 11.71 5.29
N LEU A 177 -18.16 10.99 6.15
CA LEU A 177 -17.43 9.76 5.83
C LEU A 177 -18.15 8.60 6.54
N ASN A 178 -18.72 7.69 5.75
CA ASN A 178 -19.51 6.58 6.30
C ASN A 178 -20.58 7.07 7.31
N TYR A 179 -21.28 8.17 6.96
CA TYR A 179 -22.32 8.83 7.75
C TYR A 179 -21.83 9.53 9.05
N ALA A 180 -20.53 9.58 9.31
CA ALA A 180 -19.94 10.31 10.41
C ALA A 180 -19.26 11.60 9.91
N PRO A 181 -19.30 12.72 10.67
CA PRO A 181 -18.67 13.97 10.27
C PRO A 181 -17.16 13.90 10.45
N TYR A 182 -16.42 14.27 9.41
CA TYR A 182 -14.96 14.40 9.41
C TYR A 182 -14.56 15.76 8.85
N ARG A 183 -13.47 16.34 9.39
CA ARG A 183 -12.89 17.58 8.93
C ARG A 183 -11.65 17.31 8.07
N VAL A 184 -11.56 17.94 6.91
CA VAL A 184 -10.37 17.88 6.05
C VAL A 184 -9.24 18.69 6.70
N ILE A 185 -8.08 18.07 6.87
CA ILE A 185 -6.86 18.74 7.37
C ILE A 185 -5.73 18.77 6.32
N GLY A 186 -5.82 17.94 5.30
CA GLY A 186 -4.84 17.91 4.22
C GLY A 186 -5.42 17.40 2.92
N VAL A 187 -4.87 17.87 1.83
CA VAL A 187 -5.16 17.41 0.46
C VAL A 187 -3.86 16.99 -0.19
N VAL A 188 -3.82 15.76 -0.70
CA VAL A 188 -2.65 15.20 -1.37
C VAL A 188 -2.94 14.96 -2.86
N LYS A 189 -1.89 14.90 -3.68
CA LYS A 189 -2.01 14.43 -5.07
C LYS A 189 -2.60 13.03 -5.10
N ASP A 190 -3.31 12.71 -6.19
CA ASP A 190 -3.83 11.37 -6.40
C ASP A 190 -2.71 10.32 -6.37
N VAL A 191 -2.99 9.21 -5.71
CA VAL A 191 -2.05 8.10 -5.51
C VAL A 191 -2.32 7.04 -6.56
N SER A 192 -1.26 6.52 -7.17
CA SER A 192 -1.36 5.42 -8.11
C SER A 192 -1.85 4.13 -7.44
N THR A 193 -2.72 3.39 -8.09
CA THR A 193 -3.15 2.05 -7.65
C THR A 193 -2.01 1.02 -7.58
N LEU A 194 -0.84 1.36 -8.12
CA LEU A 194 0.37 0.55 -8.01
C LEU A 194 1.11 0.74 -6.68
N ALA A 195 0.72 1.73 -5.86
CA ALA A 195 1.18 1.89 -4.49
C ALA A 195 0.35 0.99 -3.56
N ASN A 196 0.73 -0.28 -3.47
CA ASN A 196 -0.09 -1.32 -2.84
C ASN A 196 -0.44 -1.04 -1.37
N THR A 197 0.48 -0.47 -0.59
CA THR A 197 0.28 -0.20 0.83
C THR A 197 -0.27 1.19 1.08
N ALA A 198 0.26 2.18 0.34
CA ALA A 198 -0.11 3.58 0.53
C ALA A 198 -1.38 3.98 -0.24
N TYR A 199 -1.87 3.14 -1.17
CA TYR A 199 -3.03 3.49 -2.00
C TYR A 199 -4.31 3.61 -1.19
N SER A 200 -4.86 4.80 -1.19
CA SER A 200 -6.22 5.12 -0.78
C SER A 200 -6.66 6.43 -1.44
N GLN A 201 -7.89 6.86 -1.16
CA GLN A 201 -8.40 8.17 -1.54
C GLN A 201 -8.65 9.05 -0.31
N ILE A 202 -8.79 8.42 0.86
CA ILE A 202 -9.02 9.06 2.14
C ILE A 202 -8.21 8.31 3.20
N TRP A 203 -7.51 9.04 4.06
CA TRP A 203 -6.79 8.52 5.21
C TRP A 203 -7.28 9.18 6.48
N ILE A 204 -7.55 8.40 7.52
CA ILE A 204 -7.97 8.86 8.84
C ILE A 204 -7.15 8.18 9.94
N PRO A 205 -7.04 8.80 11.12
CA PRO A 205 -6.51 8.12 12.30
C PRO A 205 -7.37 6.90 12.65
N TYR A 206 -6.78 5.73 12.86
CA TYR A 206 -7.57 4.57 13.30
C TYR A 206 -8.17 4.76 14.69
N THR A 207 -7.62 5.68 15.50
CA THR A 207 -8.15 6.07 16.81
C THR A 207 -9.43 6.89 16.75
N SER A 208 -9.79 7.40 15.56
CA SER A 208 -11.08 8.12 15.35
C SER A 208 -12.25 7.17 15.07
N THR A 209 -12.03 5.87 15.13
CA THR A 209 -13.03 4.81 14.91
C THR A 209 -12.87 3.71 15.95
N ASP A 210 -13.79 2.77 15.96
CA ASP A 210 -13.82 1.58 16.81
C ASP A 210 -13.03 0.39 16.27
N ILE A 211 -12.28 0.54 15.17
CA ILE A 211 -11.51 -0.55 14.54
C ILE A 211 -10.51 -1.22 15.51
N ALA A 212 -10.04 -0.48 16.50
CA ALA A 212 -9.15 -1.02 17.53
C ALA A 212 -9.85 -2.02 18.46
N GLU A 213 -11.17 -1.93 18.58
CA GLU A 213 -12.00 -2.80 19.42
C GLU A 213 -12.49 -4.04 18.64
N ASP A 214 -12.45 -3.99 17.30
CA ASP A 214 -12.85 -5.10 16.42
C ASP A 214 -11.75 -6.18 16.44
N THR A 215 -11.82 -7.07 17.43
CA THR A 215 -10.81 -8.11 17.67
C THR A 215 -11.46 -9.48 17.81
N TRP A 216 -10.71 -10.51 17.40
CA TRP A 216 -11.09 -11.91 17.57
C TRP A 216 -9.91 -12.77 18.02
N VAL A 217 -10.13 -14.08 18.28
CA VAL A 217 -9.13 -15.02 18.81
C VAL A 217 -8.43 -14.45 20.05
N HIS A 218 -9.23 -14.28 21.12
CA HIS A 218 -8.76 -13.79 22.44
C HIS A 218 -8.12 -12.39 22.41
N GLY A 219 -8.53 -11.53 21.48
CA GLY A 219 -8.02 -10.16 21.38
C GLY A 219 -6.71 -10.00 20.59
N HIS A 220 -6.13 -11.09 20.08
CA HIS A 220 -4.85 -11.01 19.35
C HIS A 220 -5.00 -10.72 17.87
N MET A 221 -6.12 -11.11 17.26
CA MET A 221 -6.38 -10.88 15.83
C MET A 221 -7.31 -9.70 15.63
N GLY A 222 -7.19 -9.05 14.48
CA GLY A 222 -7.97 -7.88 14.09
C GLY A 222 -7.71 -7.52 12.64
N ALA A 223 -8.10 -6.31 12.24
CA ALA A 223 -8.00 -5.85 10.85
C ALA A 223 -6.70 -5.13 10.53
N MET A 224 -5.70 -5.11 11.44
CA MET A 224 -4.50 -4.32 11.27
C MET A 224 -3.35 -5.09 10.63
N SER A 225 -2.50 -4.34 9.94
CA SER A 225 -1.21 -4.74 9.38
C SER A 225 -0.13 -3.74 9.81
N VAL A 226 1.12 -4.12 9.65
CA VAL A 226 2.25 -3.28 10.03
C VAL A 226 3.17 -3.09 8.82
N VAL A 227 3.64 -1.88 8.64
CA VAL A 227 4.74 -1.57 7.73
C VAL A 227 5.90 -0.99 8.53
N ILE A 228 7.10 -1.49 8.23
CA ILE A 228 8.33 -1.15 8.93
C ILE A 228 9.29 -0.55 7.91
N LEU A 229 9.79 0.66 8.20
CA LEU A 229 10.85 1.29 7.44
C LEU A 229 12.19 0.97 8.11
N ALA A 230 13.07 0.31 7.39
CA ALA A 230 14.43 0.07 7.82
C ALA A 230 15.37 1.19 7.36
N TYR A 231 16.48 1.43 8.05
CA TYR A 231 17.53 2.33 7.55
C TYR A 231 18.17 1.80 6.27
N SER A 232 18.32 0.47 6.16
CA SER A 232 18.82 -0.20 4.97
C SER A 232 18.27 -1.63 4.86
N GLN A 233 18.39 -2.25 3.67
CA GLN A 233 18.04 -3.67 3.48
C GLN A 233 18.86 -4.62 4.35
N ARG A 234 20.07 -4.22 4.79
CA ARG A 234 20.93 -5.02 5.65
C ARG A 234 20.34 -5.24 7.03
N ASP A 235 19.47 -4.32 7.48
CA ASP A 235 18.86 -4.36 8.80
C ASP A 235 17.65 -5.33 8.86
N PHE A 236 17.18 -5.82 7.72
CA PHE A 236 16.01 -6.72 7.65
C PHE A 236 16.16 -7.99 8.49
N ALA A 237 17.37 -8.55 8.54
CA ALA A 237 17.64 -9.74 9.34
C ALA A 237 17.58 -9.43 10.84
N ALA A 238 18.14 -8.30 11.27
CA ALA A 238 18.11 -7.85 12.66
C ALA A 238 16.68 -7.53 13.12
N ILE A 239 15.92 -6.79 12.31
CA ILE A 239 14.51 -6.46 12.59
C ILE A 239 13.68 -7.73 12.75
N ARG A 240 13.85 -8.73 11.86
CA ARG A 240 13.14 -10.01 11.96
C ARG A 240 13.53 -10.82 13.19
N GLN A 241 14.80 -10.75 13.62
CA GLN A 241 15.25 -11.42 14.84
C GLN A 241 14.70 -10.74 16.08
N GLU A 242 14.66 -9.42 16.10
CA GLU A 242 14.10 -8.64 17.19
C GLU A 242 12.60 -8.91 17.33
N ALA A 243 11.84 -8.87 16.23
CA ALA A 243 10.40 -9.16 16.21
C ALA A 243 10.04 -10.59 16.66
N LYS A 244 10.94 -11.58 16.48
CA LYS A 244 10.72 -12.96 16.94
C LYS A 244 10.88 -13.13 18.45
N LYS A 245 11.47 -12.17 19.14
CA LYS A 245 11.70 -12.22 20.59
C LYS A 245 10.58 -11.58 21.40
N LYS A 246 9.68 -10.88 20.72
CA LYS A 246 8.48 -10.24 21.28
C LYS A 246 7.28 -11.17 21.16
#